data_3097faba16264aa8968f57438a10584c
#
_entry.id   3097faba16264aa8968f57438a10584c
#
_cell.length_a   1.000
_cell.length_b   1.000
_cell.length_c   1.000
_cell.angle_alpha   90.00
_cell.angle_beta   90.00
_cell.angle_gamma   90.00
#
_symmetry.space_group_name_H-M   'P 1'
#
loop_
_entity.id
_entity.type
_entity.pdbx_description
1 polymer ?
#
loop_
_entity_poly.entity_id
_entity_poly.type
_entity_poly.pdbx_seq_one_letter_code
_entity_poly.pdbx_strand_id
1 'polypeptide(L)'
;IERPDGGSERMAQLLRGFEAVNTDAQLNLGLHSLGTSAGAQMIVDNPKLVDNVWFYGSAGITETTAKGLETLINKNWVNVYATHASDDFIAPLGRLPASEHPVNPIEIKGVEEFGSDGGMVAGYGYGPGSEYGERTEGHNSQASTEWYYLFDGFDSLASPQGSVLVPVVDDEAV
;
A
#
# COMPACT_ATOMS: atom_id res chain seq x y z
N ILE A 1 -16.77 -14.91 12.38
CA ILE A 1 -15.94 -13.85 11.80
C ILE A 1 -14.61 -13.95 12.52
N GLU A 2 -13.58 -14.45 11.83
CA GLU A 2 -12.21 -14.45 12.37
C GLU A 2 -11.80 -12.99 12.61
N ARG A 3 -11.15 -12.76 13.74
CA ARG A 3 -10.69 -11.42 14.09
C ARG A 3 -9.63 -10.95 13.10
N PRO A 4 -9.54 -9.63 12.80
CA PRO A 4 -8.49 -9.07 11.95
C PRO A 4 -7.07 -9.46 12.38
N ASP A 5 -6.90 -9.75 13.67
CA ASP A 5 -5.64 -10.14 14.33
C ASP A 5 -4.98 -11.38 13.67
N GLY A 6 -5.77 -12.33 13.19
CA GLY A 6 -5.22 -13.54 12.54
C GLY A 6 -4.56 -13.28 11.19
N GLY A 7 -5.04 -12.30 10.43
CA GLY A 7 -4.46 -11.88 9.15
C GLY A 7 -3.12 -11.19 9.34
N SER A 8 -3.06 -10.22 10.25
CA SER A 8 -1.84 -9.47 10.58
C SER A 8 -0.70 -10.38 11.05
N GLU A 9 -1.00 -11.34 11.93
CA GLU A 9 0.02 -12.27 12.44
C GLU A 9 0.55 -13.21 11.36
N ARG A 10 -0.32 -13.76 10.50
CA ARG A 10 0.09 -14.62 9.38
C ARG A 10 0.97 -13.86 8.38
N MET A 11 0.62 -12.62 8.08
CA MET A 11 1.41 -11.74 7.22
C MET A 11 2.78 -11.47 7.83
N ALA A 12 2.85 -11.14 9.12
CA ALA A 12 4.12 -10.93 9.82
C ALA A 12 5.01 -12.20 9.80
N GLN A 13 4.42 -13.38 10.02
CA GLN A 13 5.15 -14.66 9.96
C GLN A 13 5.72 -14.92 8.55
N LEU A 14 4.94 -14.65 7.50
CA LEU A 14 5.40 -14.78 6.12
C LEU A 14 6.60 -13.86 5.84
N LEU A 15 6.48 -12.57 6.20
CA LEU A 15 7.53 -11.57 5.96
C LEU A 15 8.81 -11.89 6.74
N ARG A 16 8.69 -12.32 8.00
CA ARG A 16 9.86 -12.81 8.77
C ARG A 16 10.52 -14.04 8.12
N GLY A 17 9.73 -14.88 7.45
CA GLY A 17 10.27 -15.99 6.67
C GLY A 17 11.13 -15.51 5.50
N PHE A 18 10.73 -14.48 4.77
CA PHE A 18 11.54 -13.86 3.73
C PHE A 18 12.80 -13.21 4.29
N GLU A 19 12.69 -12.43 5.35
CA GLU A 19 13.83 -11.81 6.03
C GLU A 19 14.86 -12.85 6.50
N ALA A 20 14.40 -13.98 7.04
CA ALA A 20 15.28 -15.05 7.50
C ALA A 20 16.07 -15.73 6.36
N VAL A 21 15.52 -15.74 5.15
CA VAL A 21 16.20 -16.31 3.96
C VAL A 21 17.15 -15.30 3.32
N ASN A 22 16.82 -14.02 3.38
CA ASN A 22 17.64 -12.93 2.84
C ASN A 22 17.58 -11.71 3.77
N THR A 23 18.53 -11.60 4.66
CA THR A 23 18.62 -10.54 5.68
C THR A 23 18.88 -9.15 5.11
N ASP A 24 19.34 -9.06 3.87
CA ASP A 24 19.63 -7.81 3.18
C ASP A 24 18.49 -7.40 2.23
N ALA A 25 17.39 -8.18 2.19
CA ALA A 25 16.25 -7.87 1.34
C ALA A 25 15.51 -6.64 1.84
N GLN A 26 15.17 -5.76 0.92
CA GLN A 26 14.19 -4.70 1.15
C GLN A 26 12.78 -5.30 1.02
N LEU A 27 11.99 -5.24 2.08
CA LEU A 27 10.62 -5.73 2.07
C LEU A 27 9.65 -4.61 1.67
N ASN A 28 9.00 -4.82 0.53
CA ASN A 28 8.06 -3.91 -0.08
C ASN A 28 6.67 -4.55 -0.09
N LEU A 29 5.67 -3.85 0.42
CA LEU A 29 4.33 -4.40 0.64
C LEU A 29 3.26 -3.57 -0.07
N GLY A 30 2.54 -4.18 -1.01
CA GLY A 30 1.34 -3.60 -1.63
C GLY A 30 0.09 -4.10 -0.94
N LEU A 31 -0.78 -3.20 -0.51
CA LEU A 31 -1.99 -3.50 0.24
C LEU A 31 -3.21 -2.84 -0.44
N HIS A 32 -4.23 -3.62 -0.73
CA HIS A 32 -5.44 -3.16 -1.40
C HIS A 32 -6.67 -3.31 -0.53
N SER A 33 -7.61 -2.37 -0.64
CA SER A 33 -8.94 -2.43 -0.05
C SER A 33 -8.91 -2.73 1.45
N LEU A 34 -9.62 -3.76 1.91
CA LEU A 34 -9.66 -4.19 3.31
C LEU A 34 -8.30 -4.73 3.80
N GLY A 35 -7.47 -5.26 2.90
CA GLY A 35 -6.11 -5.69 3.23
C GLY A 35 -5.24 -4.57 3.80
N THR A 36 -5.58 -3.29 3.53
CA THR A 36 -4.88 -2.13 4.10
C THR A 36 -5.04 -2.05 5.62
N SER A 37 -6.20 -2.41 6.15
CA SER A 37 -6.46 -2.37 7.60
C SER A 37 -5.59 -3.39 8.35
N ALA A 38 -5.59 -4.65 7.87
CA ALA A 38 -4.80 -5.72 8.49
C ALA A 38 -3.30 -5.49 8.31
N GLY A 39 -2.88 -5.05 7.12
CA GLY A 39 -1.48 -4.78 6.81
C GLY A 39 -0.93 -3.59 7.58
N ALA A 40 -1.69 -2.50 7.69
CA ALA A 40 -1.28 -1.34 8.48
C ALA A 40 -1.10 -1.71 9.97
N GLN A 41 -2.02 -2.51 10.52
CA GLN A 41 -1.89 -3.01 11.90
C GLN A 41 -0.64 -3.88 12.05
N MET A 42 -0.40 -4.80 11.12
CA MET A 42 0.79 -5.64 11.10
C MET A 42 2.08 -4.81 11.12
N ILE A 43 2.16 -3.74 10.31
CA ILE A 43 3.34 -2.85 10.24
C ILE A 43 3.54 -2.13 11.58
N VAL A 44 2.48 -1.65 12.22
CA VAL A 44 2.56 -0.98 13.52
C VAL A 44 3.03 -1.94 14.61
N ASP A 45 2.56 -3.18 14.59
CA ASP A 45 2.90 -4.20 15.58
C ASP A 45 4.30 -4.80 15.36
N ASN A 46 4.85 -4.66 14.14
CA ASN A 46 6.16 -5.18 13.76
C ASN A 46 7.04 -4.09 13.13
N PRO A 47 7.48 -3.11 13.92
CA PRO A 47 8.29 -2.00 13.43
C PRO A 47 9.56 -2.49 12.73
N LYS A 48 9.86 -1.92 11.55
CA LYS A 48 11.02 -2.24 10.71
C LYS A 48 10.97 -3.60 9.98
N LEU A 49 9.88 -4.32 10.04
CA LEU A 49 9.71 -5.54 9.25
C LEU A 49 9.45 -5.22 7.76
N VAL A 50 8.93 -4.03 7.45
CA VAL A 50 8.63 -3.57 6.11
C VAL A 50 9.33 -2.24 5.88
N ASP A 51 10.05 -2.11 4.76
CA ASP A 51 10.75 -0.87 4.40
C ASP A 51 9.82 0.11 3.69
N ASN A 52 9.00 -0.40 2.77
CA ASN A 52 8.07 0.42 2.01
C ASN A 52 6.69 -0.24 1.92
N VAL A 53 5.65 0.57 2.03
CA VAL A 53 4.28 0.10 1.87
C VAL A 53 3.47 1.03 0.96
N TRP A 54 2.67 0.44 0.09
CA TRP A 54 1.73 1.11 -0.81
C TRP A 54 0.30 0.71 -0.44
N PHE A 55 -0.53 1.69 -0.15
CA PHE A 55 -1.96 1.52 0.06
C PHE A 55 -2.74 1.93 -1.19
N TYR A 56 -3.52 0.99 -1.71
CA TYR A 56 -4.35 1.17 -2.90
C TYR A 56 -5.83 1.07 -2.53
N GLY A 57 -6.64 2.07 -2.84
CA GLY A 57 -8.09 2.03 -2.63
C GLY A 57 -8.48 1.61 -1.21
N SER A 58 -7.81 2.15 -0.19
CA SER A 58 -7.97 1.72 1.19
C SER A 58 -9.41 1.82 1.69
N ALA A 59 -9.92 0.75 2.28
CA ALA A 59 -11.18 0.76 3.03
C ALA A 59 -11.08 1.48 4.39
N GLY A 60 -9.90 1.99 4.73
CA GLY A 60 -9.62 2.72 5.96
C GLY A 60 -8.87 1.91 7.01
N ILE A 61 -8.37 2.63 8.00
CA ILE A 61 -7.66 2.07 9.15
C ILE A 61 -8.16 2.72 10.44
N THR A 62 -7.87 2.10 11.59
CA THR A 62 -8.26 2.68 12.88
C THR A 62 -7.43 3.93 13.20
N GLU A 63 -7.95 4.83 14.02
CA GLU A 63 -7.20 6.00 14.49
C GLU A 63 -5.90 5.60 15.24
N THR A 64 -5.93 4.50 15.98
CA THR A 64 -4.77 4.00 16.71
C THR A 64 -3.67 3.55 15.75
N THR A 65 -4.04 2.80 14.72
CA THR A 65 -3.13 2.35 13.67
C THR A 65 -2.55 3.53 12.90
N ALA A 66 -3.38 4.54 12.56
CA ALA A 66 -2.92 5.75 11.88
C ALA A 66 -1.85 6.50 12.69
N LYS A 67 -2.06 6.71 13.99
CA LYS A 67 -1.06 7.31 14.90
C LYS A 67 0.20 6.46 15.01
N GLY A 68 0.05 5.14 15.01
CA GLY A 68 1.18 4.21 14.96
C GLY A 68 2.03 4.40 13.71
N LEU A 69 1.40 4.41 12.53
CA LEU A 69 2.08 4.65 11.25
C LEU A 69 2.77 6.02 11.21
N GLU A 70 2.09 7.09 11.61
CA GLU A 70 2.71 8.42 11.70
C GLU A 70 3.98 8.40 12.57
N THR A 71 3.95 7.65 13.67
CA THR A 71 5.11 7.50 14.55
C THR A 71 6.27 6.78 13.86
N LEU A 72 5.98 5.71 13.09
CA LEU A 72 7.00 4.95 12.35
C LEU A 72 7.60 5.79 11.21
N ILE A 73 6.77 6.52 10.47
CA ILE A 73 7.19 7.44 9.40
C ILE A 73 8.13 8.51 9.98
N ASN A 74 7.75 9.17 11.08
CA ASN A 74 8.57 10.19 11.73
C ASN A 74 9.92 9.67 12.23
N LYS A 75 10.05 8.35 12.46
CA LYS A 75 11.31 7.70 12.83
C LYS A 75 12.11 7.20 11.62
N ASN A 76 11.62 7.39 10.40
CA ASN A 76 12.16 6.82 9.18
C ASN A 76 12.32 5.28 9.25
N TRP A 77 11.33 4.61 9.83
CA TRP A 77 11.31 3.14 9.95
C TRP A 77 10.50 2.46 8.85
N VAL A 78 9.65 3.21 8.18
CA VAL A 78 8.87 2.76 7.02
C VAL A 78 8.58 3.97 6.12
N ASN A 79 8.62 3.77 4.81
CA ASN A 79 8.08 4.72 3.85
C ASN A 79 6.66 4.28 3.49
N VAL A 80 5.73 5.22 3.52
CA VAL A 80 4.31 4.93 3.29
C VAL A 80 3.80 5.77 2.13
N TYR A 81 3.23 5.10 1.17
CA TYR A 81 2.64 5.67 -0.03
C TYR A 81 1.17 5.29 -0.10
N ALA A 82 0.32 6.17 -0.60
CA ALA A 82 -1.10 5.86 -0.73
C ALA A 82 -1.71 6.49 -1.96
N THR A 83 -2.66 5.80 -2.55
CA THR A 83 -3.47 6.30 -3.66
C THR A 83 -4.93 5.91 -3.51
N HIS A 84 -5.78 6.70 -4.15
CA HIS A 84 -7.21 6.47 -4.22
C HIS A 84 -7.72 6.98 -5.57
N ALA A 85 -8.27 6.08 -6.38
CA ALA A 85 -8.83 6.46 -7.67
C ALA A 85 -10.05 7.38 -7.48
N SER A 86 -10.16 8.42 -8.28
CA SER A 86 -11.23 9.41 -8.14
C SER A 86 -12.65 8.85 -8.36
N ASP A 87 -12.76 7.73 -9.09
CA ASP A 87 -14.01 7.01 -9.35
C ASP A 87 -14.20 5.75 -8.50
N ASP A 88 -13.36 5.54 -7.49
CA ASP A 88 -13.56 4.47 -6.51
C ASP A 88 -14.61 4.90 -5.47
N PHE A 89 -15.83 4.38 -5.64
CA PHE A 89 -16.95 4.63 -4.72
C PHE A 89 -17.07 3.58 -3.61
N ILE A 90 -16.30 2.50 -3.69
CA ILE A 90 -16.36 1.38 -2.73
C ILE A 90 -15.50 1.66 -1.51
N ALA A 91 -14.24 2.04 -1.70
CA ALA A 91 -13.33 2.31 -0.59
C ALA A 91 -13.88 3.33 0.43
N PRO A 92 -14.52 4.45 0.04
CA PRO A 92 -15.11 5.37 0.99
C PRO A 92 -16.20 4.77 1.89
N LEU A 93 -16.90 3.70 1.44
CA LEU A 93 -17.93 3.04 2.25
C LEU A 93 -17.32 2.37 3.49
N GLY A 94 -16.09 1.86 3.40
CA GLY A 94 -15.36 1.31 4.54
C GLY A 94 -14.96 2.36 5.58
N ARG A 95 -14.88 3.62 5.18
CA ARG A 95 -14.44 4.76 6.00
C ARG A 95 -15.58 5.61 6.55
N LEU A 96 -16.81 5.13 6.51
CA LEU A 96 -17.94 5.88 7.10
C LEU A 96 -17.67 6.22 8.57
N PRO A 97 -18.16 7.36 9.08
CA PRO A 97 -17.88 7.81 10.46
C PRO A 97 -18.27 6.79 11.54
N ALA A 98 -19.18 5.87 11.23
CA ALA A 98 -19.59 4.80 12.14
C ALA A 98 -18.76 3.52 11.98
N SER A 99 -17.78 3.50 11.07
CA SER A 99 -16.91 2.33 10.86
C SER A 99 -15.82 2.25 11.94
N GLU A 100 -15.25 1.06 12.12
CA GLU A 100 -14.08 0.87 12.97
C GLU A 100 -12.78 1.40 12.31
N HIS A 101 -12.83 1.75 11.02
CA HIS A 101 -11.69 2.13 10.19
C HIS A 101 -11.90 3.52 9.52
N PRO A 102 -12.09 4.61 10.29
CA PRO A 102 -12.52 5.90 9.73
C PRO A 102 -11.41 6.65 8.98
N VAL A 103 -10.13 6.29 9.17
CA VAL A 103 -9.01 7.08 8.66
C VAL A 103 -8.60 6.60 7.27
N ASN A 104 -8.58 7.52 6.29
CA ASN A 104 -7.96 7.30 5.01
C ASN A 104 -6.43 7.41 5.14
N PRO A 105 -5.63 6.42 4.72
CA PRO A 105 -4.18 6.52 4.78
C PRO A 105 -3.57 7.75 4.13
N ILE A 106 -4.18 8.29 3.07
CA ILE A 106 -3.75 9.54 2.41
C ILE A 106 -3.73 10.73 3.40
N GLU A 107 -4.59 10.72 4.40
CA GLU A 107 -4.73 11.81 5.39
C GLU A 107 -3.68 11.75 6.51
N ILE A 108 -2.89 10.68 6.57
CA ILE A 108 -1.87 10.50 7.61
C ILE A 108 -0.67 11.38 7.29
N LYS A 109 -0.22 12.14 8.27
CA LYS A 109 0.95 13.00 8.11
C LYS A 109 2.21 12.20 7.78
N GLY A 110 2.85 12.56 6.68
CA GLY A 110 4.08 11.94 6.20
C GLY A 110 3.85 10.78 5.23
N VAL A 111 2.61 10.42 4.96
CA VAL A 111 2.27 9.55 3.83
C VAL A 111 2.46 10.34 2.53
N GLU A 112 3.09 9.72 1.56
CA GLU A 112 3.26 10.27 0.22
C GLU A 112 2.11 9.82 -0.68
N GLU A 113 1.35 10.80 -1.16
CA GLU A 113 0.24 10.54 -2.07
C GLU A 113 0.76 10.44 -3.50
N PHE A 114 0.26 9.47 -4.26
CA PHE A 114 0.54 9.34 -5.68
C PHE A 114 -0.74 9.16 -6.50
N GLY A 115 -0.68 9.54 -7.78
CA GLY A 115 -1.85 9.52 -8.66
C GLY A 115 -2.17 8.13 -9.17
N SER A 116 -3.47 7.83 -9.30
CA SER A 116 -4.00 6.64 -9.96
C SER A 116 -5.05 6.98 -11.05
N ASP A 117 -5.28 8.26 -11.31
CA ASP A 117 -6.32 8.74 -12.24
C ASP A 117 -5.84 9.00 -13.67
N GLY A 118 -4.64 8.57 -13.98
CA GLY A 118 -4.11 8.78 -15.30
C GLY A 118 -3.34 10.09 -15.49
N GLY A 119 -2.56 10.17 -16.53
CA GLY A 119 -1.85 11.38 -16.85
C GLY A 119 -0.47 11.16 -17.46
N MET A 120 0.28 12.22 -17.59
CA MET A 120 1.67 12.15 -18.03
C MET A 120 2.55 11.71 -16.86
N VAL A 121 3.31 10.65 -17.05
CA VAL A 121 4.32 10.21 -16.09
C VAL A 121 5.56 11.09 -16.28
N ALA A 122 5.77 12.00 -15.33
CA ALA A 122 6.98 12.83 -15.30
C ALA A 122 8.14 12.01 -14.74
N GLY A 123 9.28 12.03 -15.42
CA GLY A 123 10.52 11.44 -14.87
C GLY A 123 10.99 10.14 -15.49
N TYR A 124 10.12 9.35 -16.08
CA TYR A 124 10.55 8.22 -16.90
C TYR A 124 11.08 8.74 -18.22
N GLY A 125 12.32 8.47 -18.51
CA GLY A 125 13.05 8.88 -19.72
C GLY A 125 12.52 8.27 -21.01
N TYR A 126 11.24 8.30 -21.17
CA TYR A 126 10.60 8.03 -22.43
C TYR A 126 10.80 9.26 -23.32
N GLY A 127 11.54 9.05 -24.39
CA GLY A 127 11.70 10.02 -25.45
C GLY A 127 10.35 10.48 -26.05
N PRO A 128 10.36 11.26 -27.13
CA PRO A 128 9.14 11.74 -27.79
C PRO A 128 8.24 10.56 -28.15
N GLY A 129 7.17 10.36 -27.41
CA GLY A 129 6.27 9.22 -27.42
C GLY A 129 5.90 8.75 -26.02
N SER A 130 6.15 9.56 -24.97
CA SER A 130 5.75 9.28 -23.60
C SER A 130 4.27 8.93 -23.56
N GLU A 131 3.99 7.67 -23.25
CA GLU A 131 2.63 7.18 -23.16
C GLU A 131 1.95 7.82 -21.95
N TYR A 132 0.71 8.24 -22.16
CA TYR A 132 -0.17 8.55 -21.03
C TYR A 132 -0.44 7.25 -20.31
N GLY A 133 -0.17 7.21 -19.04
CA GLY A 133 -0.65 6.14 -18.24
C GLY A 133 -2.19 6.14 -18.21
N GLU A 134 -2.83 4.98 -18.24
CA GLU A 134 -4.27 4.85 -18.14
C GLU A 134 -4.72 5.04 -16.68
N ARG A 135 -5.94 5.50 -16.47
CA ARG A 135 -6.49 5.64 -15.12
C ARG A 135 -6.87 4.28 -14.53
N THR A 136 -6.77 4.15 -13.23
CA THR A 136 -7.39 3.04 -12.51
C THR A 136 -8.92 3.20 -12.58
N GLU A 137 -9.64 2.13 -12.93
CA GLU A 137 -11.09 2.14 -13.00
C GLU A 137 -11.70 1.60 -11.71
N GLY A 138 -12.38 2.47 -10.97
CA GLY A 138 -13.11 2.12 -9.76
C GLY A 138 -12.23 1.50 -8.66
N HIS A 139 -12.78 0.50 -7.98
CA HIS A 139 -12.11 -0.20 -6.85
C HIS A 139 -11.26 -1.39 -7.31
N ASN A 140 -10.93 -1.49 -8.59
CA ASN A 140 -10.28 -2.67 -9.15
C ASN A 140 -8.75 -2.50 -9.23
N SER A 141 -8.01 -3.30 -8.48
CA SER A 141 -6.55 -3.32 -8.56
C SER A 141 -6.00 -4.07 -9.77
N GLN A 142 -6.84 -4.87 -10.45
CA GLN A 142 -6.39 -5.74 -11.55
C GLN A 142 -6.55 -5.12 -12.94
N ALA A 143 -7.48 -4.19 -13.13
CA ALA A 143 -7.79 -3.64 -14.44
C ALA A 143 -6.75 -2.63 -14.96
N SER A 144 -5.87 -2.14 -14.11
CA SER A 144 -4.87 -1.13 -14.44
C SER A 144 -3.56 -1.38 -13.72
N THR A 145 -3.06 -2.61 -13.83
CA THR A 145 -1.77 -2.98 -13.26
C THR A 145 -0.63 -2.06 -13.67
N GLU A 146 -0.75 -1.43 -14.82
CA GLU A 146 0.25 -0.48 -15.32
C GLU A 146 0.33 0.80 -14.48
N TRP A 147 -0.76 1.23 -13.84
CA TRP A 147 -0.81 2.50 -13.10
C TRP A 147 -0.14 2.46 -11.75
N TYR A 148 -0.41 1.43 -10.99
CA TYR A 148 0.22 1.25 -9.70
C TYR A 148 1.73 0.99 -9.82
N TYR A 149 2.21 0.65 -11.03
CA TYR A 149 3.62 0.40 -11.31
C TYR A 149 4.39 1.63 -11.81
N LEU A 150 3.74 2.71 -12.19
CA LEU A 150 4.37 3.91 -12.78
C LEU A 150 4.68 4.99 -11.73
N PHE A 151 4.83 4.60 -10.52
CA PHE A 151 5.12 5.48 -9.41
C PHE A 151 6.64 5.75 -9.31
N ASP A 152 7.06 7.02 -9.13
CA ASP A 152 8.47 7.42 -9.06
C ASP A 152 9.28 6.66 -7.99
N GLY A 153 8.64 6.26 -6.90
CA GLY A 153 9.24 5.41 -5.87
C GLY A 153 9.53 3.97 -6.34
N PHE A 154 8.91 3.52 -7.43
CA PHE A 154 9.12 2.19 -7.97
C PHE A 154 10.46 2.03 -8.67
N ASP A 155 11.04 3.09 -9.22
CA ASP A 155 12.38 3.07 -9.79
C ASP A 155 13.45 2.73 -8.76
N SER A 156 13.28 3.16 -7.53
CA SER A 156 14.15 2.77 -6.43
C SER A 156 13.96 1.30 -6.01
N LEU A 157 12.79 0.72 -6.30
CA LEU A 157 12.44 -0.67 -6.01
C LEU A 157 12.83 -1.64 -7.12
N ALA A 158 12.86 -1.17 -8.36
CA ALA A 158 13.39 -1.90 -9.52
C ALA A 158 14.92 -1.98 -9.53
N SER A 159 15.57 -1.45 -8.49
CA SER A 159 17.00 -1.61 -8.28
C SER A 159 17.37 -3.10 -8.27
N PRO A 160 18.47 -3.52 -8.94
CA PRO A 160 18.82 -4.93 -9.11
C PRO A 160 19.18 -5.70 -7.84
N GLN A 161 18.92 -5.15 -6.67
CA GLN A 161 19.27 -5.70 -5.37
C GLN A 161 18.16 -6.52 -4.68
N GLY A 162 17.21 -7.05 -5.43
CA GLY A 162 16.37 -8.13 -4.91
C GLY A 162 15.13 -7.72 -4.13
N SER A 163 14.42 -6.70 -4.57
CA SER A 163 13.10 -6.35 -4.02
C SER A 163 12.07 -7.44 -4.31
N VAL A 164 11.36 -7.89 -3.29
CA VAL A 164 10.24 -8.83 -3.42
C VAL A 164 8.93 -8.08 -3.19
N LEU A 165 8.14 -7.95 -4.25
CA LEU A 165 6.73 -7.53 -4.13
C LEU A 165 5.89 -8.75 -3.73
N VAL A 166 5.25 -8.67 -2.58
CA VAL A 166 4.26 -9.66 -2.16
C VAL A 166 2.88 -9.04 -2.33
N PRO A 167 2.15 -9.36 -3.41
CA PRO A 167 0.77 -8.93 -3.52
C PRO A 167 -0.06 -9.66 -2.48
N VAL A 168 -0.70 -8.92 -1.59
CA VAL A 168 -1.74 -9.46 -0.72
C VAL A 168 -3.06 -9.27 -1.44
N VAL A 169 -3.53 -10.33 -2.07
CA VAL A 169 -4.85 -10.36 -2.72
C VAL A 169 -5.87 -10.82 -1.70
N ASP A 170 -6.92 -10.03 -1.52
CA ASP A 170 -8.09 -10.48 -0.75
C ASP A 170 -8.78 -11.60 -1.52
N ASP A 171 -8.84 -12.79 -0.94
CA ASP A 171 -9.39 -14.02 -1.54
C ASP A 171 -10.92 -14.08 -1.41
N GLU A 172 -11.59 -12.99 -1.05
CA GLU A 172 -13.04 -12.91 -0.87
C GLU A 172 -13.79 -12.15 -2.00
N ALA A 173 -13.41 -12.40 -3.24
CA ALA A 173 -14.20 -11.99 -4.40
C ALA A 173 -14.67 -13.22 -5.19
N VAL A 174 -15.46 -14.11 -4.55
CA VAL A 174 -16.29 -15.11 -5.23
C VAL A 174 -17.71 -15.09 -4.65
#